data_2deb5d0f66976077a2cde8c525becaa3
#
_entry.id   2deb5d0f66976077a2cde8c525becaa3
#
_cell.length_a   1.000
_cell.length_b   1.000
_cell.length_c   1.000
_cell.angle_alpha   90.00
_cell.angle_beta   90.00
_cell.angle_gamma   90.00
#
_symmetry.space_group_name_H-M   'P 1'
#
loop_
_entity.id
_entity.type
_entity.pdbx_description
1 polymer ?
#
loop_
_entity_poly.entity_id
_entity_poly.type
_entity_poly.pdbx_seq_one_letter_code
_entity_poly.pdbx_strand_id
1 'polypeptide(L)'
;MIRVGIMGLGQIAHRVAKGICYAENAELYAVGSRSLEKAGEFQRLYGAQKIYDSYERLLQDPQVEMVYICTPNHLHFEHIQNALRHGKHVLCEKPLVANAEQLKECFELARSSNLFLMEAEKTLFTPLNRKLKQLVKEGVIGQLRYVEGSYSYPIDLSEMKEDHWCFSKEAGGSVYDVGVYPICYANWFSDGCISDIQAVKDCAAGGYDMFTQALLTYDNGVIASVRSGWKQWMDNRGVLYGSKGSIETENFWKNTRAILKRDGICTPIEVDMKSDFTGEVEHAAACIQQGLLESPILGERQSMEIMKVLEYVKSL
;
A
#
# COMPACT_ATOMS: atom_id res chain seq x y z
N MET A 1 19.47 8.26 -11.19
CA MET A 1 18.06 8.29 -10.74
C MET A 1 17.26 7.32 -11.59
N ILE A 2 16.29 6.59 -10.99
CA ILE A 2 15.38 5.70 -11.73
C ILE A 2 14.32 6.55 -12.44
N ARG A 3 14.15 6.34 -13.74
CA ARG A 3 13.14 7.05 -14.56
C ARG A 3 11.80 6.34 -14.48
N VAL A 4 10.84 7.04 -13.83
CA VAL A 4 9.52 6.49 -13.53
C VAL A 4 8.49 6.94 -14.55
N GLY A 5 7.73 5.97 -15.06
CA GLY A 5 6.51 6.21 -15.83
C GLY A 5 5.27 5.97 -14.99
N ILE A 6 4.28 6.86 -14.99
CA ILE A 6 2.99 6.64 -14.31
C ILE A 6 1.97 6.12 -15.32
N MET A 7 1.34 4.97 -14.99
CA MET A 7 0.21 4.39 -15.72
C MET A 7 -1.09 4.65 -14.98
N GLY A 8 -2.00 5.41 -15.60
CA GLY A 8 -3.29 5.81 -14.99
C GLY A 8 -3.21 7.12 -14.24
N LEU A 9 -3.88 8.15 -14.78
CA LEU A 9 -3.85 9.52 -14.25
C LEU A 9 -5.15 9.86 -13.52
N GLY A 10 -5.48 9.04 -12.50
CA GLY A 10 -6.57 9.25 -11.55
C GLY A 10 -6.15 10.14 -10.37
N GLN A 11 -7.03 10.26 -9.37
CA GLN A 11 -6.78 11.09 -8.18
C GLN A 11 -5.49 10.71 -7.43
N ILE A 12 -5.22 9.40 -7.30
CA ILE A 12 -4.03 8.92 -6.59
C ILE A 12 -2.74 9.31 -7.32
N ALA A 13 -2.75 9.32 -8.65
CA ALA A 13 -1.58 9.65 -9.46
C ALA A 13 -1.04 11.06 -9.19
N HIS A 14 -1.88 12.02 -8.79
CA HIS A 14 -1.42 13.36 -8.37
C HIS A 14 -0.54 13.29 -7.11
N ARG A 15 -0.89 12.44 -6.16
CA ARG A 15 -0.11 12.24 -4.94
C ARG A 15 1.18 11.49 -5.22
N VAL A 16 1.10 10.46 -6.08
CA VAL A 16 2.26 9.68 -6.56
C VAL A 16 3.25 10.58 -7.29
N ALA A 17 2.79 11.38 -8.27
CA ALA A 17 3.63 12.31 -9.00
C ALA A 17 4.35 13.29 -8.05
N LYS A 18 3.62 13.84 -7.08
CA LYS A 18 4.21 14.69 -6.03
C LYS A 18 5.25 13.94 -5.20
N GLY A 19 4.98 12.67 -4.84
CA GLY A 19 5.92 11.80 -4.13
C GLY A 19 7.22 11.57 -4.91
N ILE A 20 7.11 11.31 -6.22
CA ILE A 20 8.26 11.15 -7.11
C ILE A 20 9.07 12.46 -7.21
N CYS A 21 8.40 13.62 -7.30
CA CYS A 21 9.10 14.91 -7.36
C CYS A 21 9.93 15.24 -6.11
N TYR A 22 9.64 14.60 -4.97
CA TYR A 22 10.43 14.76 -3.74
C TYR A 22 11.46 13.64 -3.53
N ALA A 23 11.44 12.60 -4.35
CA ALA A 23 12.39 11.48 -4.24
C ALA A 23 13.78 11.89 -4.71
N GLU A 24 14.82 11.46 -3.98
CA GLU A 24 16.22 11.80 -4.28
C GLU A 24 16.86 10.87 -5.33
N ASN A 25 16.30 9.66 -5.52
CA ASN A 25 16.85 8.60 -6.38
C ASN A 25 15.93 8.17 -7.53
N ALA A 26 14.80 8.87 -7.72
CA ALA A 26 13.85 8.65 -8.81
C ALA A 26 13.43 9.99 -9.44
N GLU A 27 12.99 9.95 -10.71
CA GLU A 27 12.46 11.13 -11.41
C GLU A 27 11.20 10.77 -12.20
N LEU A 28 10.25 11.71 -12.26
CA LEU A 28 9.05 11.55 -13.11
C LEU A 28 9.44 11.79 -14.57
N TYR A 29 9.64 10.69 -15.30
CA TYR A 29 10.04 10.76 -16.69
C TYR A 29 8.85 10.79 -17.64
N ALA A 30 7.87 9.89 -17.44
CA ALA A 30 6.76 9.74 -18.37
C ALA A 30 5.41 9.58 -17.67
N VAL A 31 4.34 9.97 -18.35
CA VAL A 31 2.97 9.67 -17.94
C VAL A 31 2.16 9.12 -19.10
N GLY A 32 1.35 8.08 -18.84
CA GLY A 32 0.47 7.43 -19.81
C GLY A 32 -1.00 7.55 -19.42
N SER A 33 -1.83 7.99 -20.40
CA SER A 33 -3.27 8.10 -20.21
C SER A 33 -4.00 7.87 -21.54
N ARG A 34 -5.22 7.35 -21.48
CA ARG A 34 -6.13 7.32 -22.66
C ARG A 34 -6.55 8.72 -23.13
N SER A 35 -6.29 9.76 -22.33
CA SER A 35 -6.53 11.17 -22.66
C SER A 35 -5.19 11.93 -22.68
N LEU A 36 -4.77 12.38 -23.88
CA LEU A 36 -3.59 13.25 -24.02
C LEU A 36 -3.76 14.59 -23.30
N GLU A 37 -4.98 15.10 -23.17
CA GLU A 37 -5.26 16.32 -22.44
C GLU A 37 -4.86 16.18 -20.95
N LYS A 38 -5.31 15.08 -20.30
CA LYS A 38 -4.91 14.76 -18.92
C LYS A 38 -3.40 14.54 -18.81
N ALA A 39 -2.78 13.86 -19.76
CA ALA A 39 -1.34 13.64 -19.77
C ALA A 39 -0.59 14.99 -19.88
N GLY A 40 -1.06 15.90 -20.72
CA GLY A 40 -0.51 17.27 -20.85
C GLY A 40 -0.69 18.10 -19.60
N GLU A 41 -1.81 17.95 -18.87
CA GLU A 41 -2.02 18.58 -17.58
C GLU A 41 -1.01 18.08 -16.54
N PHE A 42 -0.83 16.77 -16.43
CA PHE A 42 0.18 16.17 -15.54
C PHE A 42 1.60 16.65 -15.86
N GLN A 43 1.94 16.74 -17.16
CA GLN A 43 3.23 17.28 -17.58
C GLN A 43 3.42 18.72 -17.09
N ARG A 44 2.42 19.58 -17.23
CA ARG A 44 2.50 20.98 -16.75
C ARG A 44 2.62 21.08 -15.23
N LEU A 45 1.91 20.22 -14.48
CA LEU A 45 1.88 20.27 -13.02
C LEU A 45 3.12 19.66 -12.37
N TYR A 46 3.65 18.57 -12.93
CA TYR A 46 4.68 17.75 -12.28
C TYR A 46 5.98 17.63 -13.08
N GLY A 47 6.05 18.22 -14.28
CA GLY A 47 7.29 18.27 -15.06
C GLY A 47 7.68 16.97 -15.76
N ALA A 48 6.72 16.06 -16.05
CA ALA A 48 7.00 14.84 -16.80
C ALA A 48 7.63 15.19 -18.17
N GLN A 49 8.72 14.52 -18.54
CA GLN A 49 9.45 14.81 -19.79
C GLN A 49 8.70 14.31 -21.02
N LYS A 50 7.94 13.21 -20.89
CA LYS A 50 7.19 12.57 -21.94
C LYS A 50 5.73 12.33 -21.56
N ILE A 51 4.85 12.40 -22.56
CA ILE A 51 3.43 12.05 -22.42
C ILE A 51 3.05 11.02 -23.49
N TYR A 52 2.20 10.07 -23.13
CA TYR A 52 1.73 9.01 -24.02
C TYR A 52 0.20 8.90 -23.96
N ASP A 53 -0.41 8.67 -25.13
CA ASP A 53 -1.85 8.48 -25.30
C ASP A 53 -2.32 7.04 -25.02
N SER A 54 -1.37 6.15 -24.72
CA SER A 54 -1.65 4.77 -24.31
C SER A 54 -0.58 4.24 -23.37
N TYR A 55 -0.95 3.24 -22.56
CA TYR A 55 0.00 2.54 -21.69
C TYR A 55 1.02 1.75 -22.50
N GLU A 56 0.60 1.18 -23.62
CA GLU A 56 1.47 0.43 -24.53
C GLU A 56 2.64 1.29 -25.03
N ARG A 57 2.38 2.52 -25.50
CA ARG A 57 3.44 3.45 -25.94
C ARG A 57 4.38 3.87 -24.82
N LEU A 58 3.85 4.04 -23.59
CA LEU A 58 4.69 4.31 -22.42
C LEU A 58 5.62 3.12 -22.14
N LEU A 59 5.09 1.89 -22.19
CA LEU A 59 5.87 0.68 -21.92
C LEU A 59 6.93 0.41 -23.00
N GLN A 60 6.70 0.82 -24.24
CA GLN A 60 7.65 0.70 -25.36
C GLN A 60 8.81 1.70 -25.28
N ASP A 61 8.72 2.75 -24.44
CA ASP A 61 9.83 3.70 -24.30
C ASP A 61 10.99 3.05 -23.52
N PRO A 62 12.18 2.88 -24.15
CA PRO A 62 13.34 2.26 -23.48
C PRO A 62 13.91 3.12 -22.33
N GLN A 63 13.55 4.39 -22.27
CA GLN A 63 14.01 5.29 -21.20
C GLN A 63 13.18 5.16 -19.92
N VAL A 64 11.98 4.58 -19.97
CA VAL A 64 11.20 4.23 -18.77
C VAL A 64 11.82 2.98 -18.13
N GLU A 65 12.30 3.09 -16.90
CA GLU A 65 12.94 1.98 -16.19
C GLU A 65 11.96 1.29 -15.24
N MET A 66 11.16 2.08 -14.51
CA MET A 66 10.12 1.59 -13.61
C MET A 66 8.77 2.21 -13.98
N VAL A 67 7.70 1.43 -13.89
CA VAL A 67 6.34 1.96 -13.97
C VAL A 67 5.67 1.95 -12.59
N TYR A 68 5.01 3.07 -12.27
CA TYR A 68 4.10 3.15 -11.15
C TYR A 68 2.66 2.99 -11.68
N ILE A 69 2.00 1.89 -11.29
CA ILE A 69 0.65 1.56 -11.76
C ILE A 69 -0.38 2.17 -10.80
N CYS A 70 -1.17 3.14 -11.29
CA CYS A 70 -2.22 3.86 -10.56
C CYS A 70 -3.61 3.62 -11.17
N THR A 71 -3.81 2.52 -11.86
CA THR A 71 -5.09 2.14 -12.45
C THR A 71 -6.04 1.55 -11.40
N PRO A 72 -7.34 1.36 -11.69
CA PRO A 72 -8.23 0.62 -10.79
C PRO A 72 -7.71 -0.79 -10.49
N ASN A 73 -7.88 -1.25 -9.25
CA ASN A 73 -7.29 -2.48 -8.73
C ASN A 73 -7.62 -3.75 -9.54
N HIS A 74 -8.81 -3.88 -10.10
CA HIS A 74 -9.20 -5.00 -10.96
C HIS A 74 -8.39 -5.11 -12.27
N LEU A 75 -7.65 -4.05 -12.65
CA LEU A 75 -6.77 -4.01 -13.83
C LEU A 75 -5.28 -4.24 -13.48
N HIS A 76 -4.94 -4.30 -12.19
CA HIS A 76 -3.54 -4.38 -11.76
C HIS A 76 -2.84 -5.61 -12.31
N PHE A 77 -3.48 -6.79 -12.22
CA PHE A 77 -2.90 -8.05 -12.69
C PHE A 77 -2.46 -7.99 -14.15
N GLU A 78 -3.35 -7.54 -15.04
CA GLU A 78 -3.04 -7.40 -16.47
C GLU A 78 -1.93 -6.37 -16.72
N HIS A 79 -2.01 -5.22 -16.04
CA HIS A 79 -1.04 -4.15 -16.21
C HIS A 79 0.35 -4.50 -15.66
N ILE A 80 0.44 -5.23 -14.54
CA ILE A 80 1.70 -5.75 -14.00
C ILE A 80 2.34 -6.70 -15.00
N GLN A 81 1.58 -7.70 -15.49
CA GLN A 81 2.09 -8.65 -16.47
C GLN A 81 2.57 -7.97 -17.75
N ASN A 82 1.81 -6.99 -18.24
CA ASN A 82 2.17 -6.25 -19.45
C ASN A 82 3.47 -5.45 -19.26
N ALA A 83 3.59 -4.74 -18.13
CA ALA A 83 4.80 -3.98 -17.79
C ALA A 83 6.05 -4.87 -17.69
N LEU A 84 5.94 -6.02 -16.98
CA LEU A 84 7.03 -6.98 -16.85
C LEU A 84 7.45 -7.57 -18.23
N ARG A 85 6.49 -7.91 -19.09
CA ARG A 85 6.78 -8.39 -20.46
C ARG A 85 7.49 -7.36 -21.32
N HIS A 86 7.30 -6.05 -21.04
CA HIS A 86 8.03 -4.95 -21.68
C HIS A 86 9.37 -4.60 -21.01
N GLY A 87 9.82 -5.43 -20.08
CA GLY A 87 11.11 -5.22 -19.40
C GLY A 87 11.12 -4.07 -18.40
N LYS A 88 9.95 -3.71 -17.82
CA LYS A 88 9.86 -2.64 -16.84
C LYS A 88 9.78 -3.18 -15.42
N HIS A 89 10.55 -2.59 -14.50
CA HIS A 89 10.32 -2.76 -13.06
C HIS A 89 8.95 -2.20 -12.68
N VAL A 90 8.30 -2.77 -11.67
CA VAL A 90 6.93 -2.42 -11.32
C VAL A 90 6.80 -2.04 -9.85
N LEU A 91 6.20 -0.88 -9.61
CA LEU A 91 5.62 -0.46 -8.34
C LEU A 91 4.12 -0.27 -8.59
N CYS A 92 3.25 -1.05 -7.94
CA CYS A 92 1.82 -1.06 -8.23
C CYS A 92 0.99 -0.72 -6.99
N GLU A 93 0.00 0.17 -7.14
CA GLU A 93 -0.94 0.52 -6.07
C GLU A 93 -1.55 -0.71 -5.39
N LYS A 94 -1.87 -0.50 -4.13
CA LYS A 94 -2.53 -1.48 -3.27
C LYS A 94 -4.05 -1.62 -3.62
N PRO A 95 -4.66 -2.79 -3.38
CA PRO A 95 -3.97 -4.07 -3.22
C PRO A 95 -3.30 -4.46 -4.52
N LEU A 96 -2.16 -5.17 -4.43
CA LEU A 96 -1.34 -5.50 -5.61
C LEU A 96 -2.18 -6.17 -6.71
N VAL A 97 -2.98 -7.16 -6.31
CA VAL A 97 -3.90 -7.93 -7.18
C VAL A 97 -5.14 -8.36 -6.39
N ALA A 98 -6.07 -9.08 -7.03
CA ALA A 98 -7.34 -9.47 -6.45
C ALA A 98 -7.30 -10.75 -5.59
N ASN A 99 -6.31 -11.64 -5.79
CA ASN A 99 -6.21 -12.93 -5.10
C ASN A 99 -4.77 -13.47 -5.06
N ALA A 100 -4.57 -14.53 -4.24
CA ALA A 100 -3.27 -15.14 -4.00
C ALA A 100 -2.65 -15.81 -5.25
N GLU A 101 -3.47 -16.37 -6.14
CA GLU A 101 -3.00 -17.00 -7.39
C GLU A 101 -2.37 -15.95 -8.31
N GLN A 102 -3.08 -14.85 -8.57
CA GLN A 102 -2.57 -13.72 -9.34
C GLN A 102 -1.31 -13.13 -8.73
N LEU A 103 -1.26 -13.03 -7.38
CA LEU A 103 -0.09 -12.50 -6.67
C LEU A 103 1.15 -13.38 -6.95
N LYS A 104 1.01 -14.69 -6.79
CA LYS A 104 2.08 -15.65 -7.07
C LYS A 104 2.56 -15.58 -8.52
N GLU A 105 1.63 -15.57 -9.48
CA GLU A 105 1.96 -15.45 -10.91
C GLU A 105 2.74 -14.16 -11.23
N CYS A 106 2.36 -13.02 -10.64
CA CYS A 106 3.08 -11.76 -10.84
C CYS A 106 4.52 -11.83 -10.33
N PHE A 107 4.75 -12.35 -9.13
CA PHE A 107 6.10 -12.49 -8.58
C PHE A 107 6.94 -13.55 -9.32
N GLU A 108 6.35 -14.65 -9.78
CA GLU A 108 7.02 -15.64 -10.62
C GLU A 108 7.46 -15.03 -11.97
N LEU A 109 6.58 -14.24 -12.61
CA LEU A 109 6.92 -13.53 -13.84
C LEU A 109 8.02 -12.49 -13.61
N ALA A 110 7.96 -11.71 -12.53
CA ALA A 110 8.98 -10.73 -12.19
C ALA A 110 10.35 -11.40 -12.03
N ARG A 111 10.43 -12.50 -11.25
CA ARG A 111 11.67 -13.27 -11.06
C ARG A 111 12.21 -13.86 -12.36
N SER A 112 11.35 -14.49 -13.17
CA SER A 112 11.77 -15.09 -14.44
C SER A 112 12.24 -14.07 -15.47
N SER A 113 11.74 -12.83 -15.37
CA SER A 113 12.15 -11.70 -16.21
C SER A 113 13.34 -10.91 -15.64
N ASN A 114 13.85 -11.28 -14.45
CA ASN A 114 14.88 -10.53 -13.72
C ASN A 114 14.50 -9.06 -13.46
N LEU A 115 13.23 -8.82 -13.07
CA LEU A 115 12.65 -7.51 -12.84
C LEU A 115 12.15 -7.38 -11.39
N PHE A 116 12.17 -6.15 -10.88
CA PHE A 116 11.65 -5.81 -9.56
C PHE A 116 10.12 -5.67 -9.61
N LEU A 117 9.45 -6.25 -8.60
CA LEU A 117 8.02 -6.04 -8.33
C LEU A 117 7.81 -5.72 -6.85
N MET A 118 7.02 -4.68 -6.56
CA MET A 118 6.59 -4.34 -5.20
C MET A 118 5.17 -3.78 -5.21
N GLU A 119 4.40 -4.12 -4.18
CA GLU A 119 3.14 -3.47 -3.83
C GLU A 119 3.42 -2.07 -3.24
N ALA A 120 2.71 -1.05 -3.71
CA ALA A 120 2.81 0.31 -3.20
C ALA A 120 1.89 0.47 -1.97
N GLU A 121 2.40 0.05 -0.82
CA GLU A 121 1.74 0.24 0.47
C GLU A 121 2.54 1.22 1.32
N LYS A 122 2.32 2.47 1.08
CA LYS A 122 3.05 3.62 1.64
C LYS A 122 3.17 3.63 3.17
N THR A 123 2.23 3.00 3.88
CA THR A 123 2.21 2.94 5.35
C THR A 123 3.55 2.48 5.93
N LEU A 124 4.20 1.49 5.30
CA LEU A 124 5.46 0.93 5.77
C LEU A 124 6.66 1.86 5.54
N PHE A 125 6.50 2.81 4.63
CA PHE A 125 7.58 3.67 4.16
C PHE A 125 7.49 5.11 4.67
N THR A 126 6.46 5.46 5.47
CA THR A 126 6.42 6.77 6.14
C THR A 126 7.60 6.89 7.12
N PRO A 127 8.25 8.07 7.20
CA PRO A 127 9.40 8.27 8.09
C PRO A 127 9.08 7.91 9.55
N LEU A 128 7.86 8.23 10.02
CA LEU A 128 7.47 7.91 11.38
C LEU A 128 7.34 6.41 11.60
N ASN A 129 6.62 5.67 10.76
CA ASN A 129 6.46 4.22 10.95
C ASN A 129 7.81 3.49 10.88
N ARG A 130 8.73 3.93 10.02
CA ARG A 130 10.12 3.42 9.99
C ARG A 130 10.82 3.63 11.33
N LYS A 131 10.71 4.83 11.92
CA LYS A 131 11.23 5.15 13.24
C LYS A 131 10.56 4.32 14.34
N LEU A 132 9.23 4.17 14.30
CA LEU A 132 8.49 3.35 15.27
C LEU A 132 8.90 1.87 15.20
N LYS A 133 9.09 1.31 14.00
CA LYS A 133 9.59 -0.07 13.82
C LYS A 133 10.96 -0.26 14.45
N GLN A 134 11.85 0.71 14.30
CA GLN A 134 13.16 0.69 14.94
C GLN A 134 13.03 0.72 16.47
N LEU A 135 12.23 1.64 17.05
CA LEU A 135 12.01 1.73 18.48
C LEU A 135 11.43 0.44 19.09
N VAL A 136 10.50 -0.22 18.36
CA VAL A 136 9.96 -1.52 18.77
C VAL A 136 11.06 -2.59 18.76
N LYS A 137 11.90 -2.65 17.72
CA LYS A 137 13.05 -3.58 17.65
C LYS A 137 14.08 -3.33 18.76
N GLU A 138 14.31 -2.09 19.15
CA GLU A 138 15.17 -1.68 20.26
C GLU A 138 14.55 -2.00 21.65
N GLY A 139 13.30 -2.48 21.69
CA GLY A 139 12.61 -2.87 22.92
C GLY A 139 12.16 -1.70 23.79
N VAL A 140 11.96 -0.50 23.22
CA VAL A 140 11.52 0.70 23.97
C VAL A 140 10.21 0.46 24.71
N ILE A 141 9.28 -0.31 24.11
CA ILE A 141 8.02 -0.73 24.77
C ILE A 141 8.09 -2.16 25.34
N GLY A 142 9.30 -2.76 25.42
CA GLY A 142 9.48 -4.16 25.77
C GLY A 142 9.08 -5.10 24.61
N GLN A 143 8.65 -6.32 24.93
CA GLN A 143 8.18 -7.27 23.92
C GLN A 143 6.81 -6.83 23.40
N LEU A 144 6.66 -6.69 22.09
CA LEU A 144 5.36 -6.41 21.45
C LEU A 144 4.39 -7.56 21.74
N ARG A 145 3.17 -7.23 22.15
CA ARG A 145 2.14 -8.19 22.53
C ARG A 145 0.87 -8.06 21.71
N TYR A 146 0.50 -6.82 21.38
CA TYR A 146 -0.75 -6.55 20.69
C TYR A 146 -0.60 -5.35 19.77
N VAL A 147 -1.21 -5.44 18.57
CA VAL A 147 -1.28 -4.36 17.59
C VAL A 147 -2.75 -4.03 17.31
N GLU A 148 -3.08 -2.75 17.31
CA GLU A 148 -4.39 -2.27 16.90
C GLU A 148 -4.23 -1.34 15.68
N GLY A 149 -5.09 -1.53 14.67
CA GLY A 149 -5.17 -0.66 13.52
C GLY A 149 -6.62 -0.42 13.11
N SER A 150 -6.99 0.85 12.88
CA SER A 150 -8.32 1.21 12.40
C SER A 150 -8.28 2.29 11.34
N TYR A 151 -9.02 2.06 10.23
CA TYR A 151 -9.21 3.04 9.18
C TYR A 151 -10.65 2.95 8.64
N SER A 152 -11.48 3.94 8.98
CA SER A 152 -12.86 4.00 8.53
C SER A 152 -13.29 5.45 8.31
N TYR A 153 -14.10 5.66 7.28
CA TYR A 153 -14.76 6.93 7.01
C TYR A 153 -16.06 6.67 6.22
N PRO A 154 -17.12 7.45 6.46
CA PRO A 154 -18.34 7.33 5.66
C PRO A 154 -18.06 7.69 4.20
N ILE A 155 -18.56 6.87 3.28
CA ILE A 155 -18.52 7.15 1.85
C ILE A 155 -19.94 7.12 1.30
N ASP A 156 -20.28 8.10 0.48
CA ASP A 156 -21.53 8.09 -0.25
C ASP A 156 -21.36 7.33 -1.57
N LEU A 157 -21.87 6.12 -1.59
CA LEU A 157 -21.80 5.25 -2.76
C LEU A 157 -22.88 5.58 -3.80
N SER A 158 -23.90 6.39 -3.45
CA SER A 158 -25.02 6.71 -4.35
C SER A 158 -24.61 7.57 -5.54
N GLU A 159 -23.52 8.32 -5.41
CA GLU A 159 -22.95 9.15 -6.48
C GLU A 159 -22.01 8.39 -7.41
N MET A 160 -21.70 7.12 -7.10
CA MET A 160 -20.76 6.30 -7.87
C MET A 160 -21.51 5.57 -8.98
N LYS A 161 -20.84 5.43 -10.14
CA LYS A 161 -21.36 4.65 -11.26
C LYS A 161 -21.40 3.16 -10.88
N GLU A 162 -22.34 2.42 -11.45
CA GLU A 162 -22.51 0.98 -11.21
C GLU A 162 -21.27 0.15 -11.57
N ASP A 163 -20.46 0.61 -12.53
CA ASP A 163 -19.20 -0.02 -12.94
C ASP A 163 -17.97 0.44 -12.12
N HIS A 164 -18.19 1.20 -11.04
CA HIS A 164 -17.09 1.64 -10.20
C HIS A 164 -16.41 0.45 -9.52
N TRP A 165 -15.08 0.46 -9.43
CA TRP A 165 -14.26 -0.64 -8.90
C TRP A 165 -14.66 -1.08 -7.48
N CYS A 166 -15.19 -0.19 -6.64
CA CYS A 166 -15.62 -0.51 -5.28
C CYS A 166 -16.76 -1.53 -5.22
N PHE A 167 -17.54 -1.69 -6.32
CA PHE A 167 -18.59 -2.68 -6.45
C PHE A 167 -18.12 -4.00 -7.07
N SER A 168 -16.84 -4.12 -7.39
CA SER A 168 -16.26 -5.35 -7.93
C SER A 168 -16.44 -6.50 -6.96
N LYS A 169 -16.96 -7.63 -7.46
CA LYS A 169 -17.05 -8.87 -6.68
C LYS A 169 -15.69 -9.47 -6.35
N GLU A 170 -14.68 -9.15 -7.14
CA GLU A 170 -13.34 -9.74 -7.02
C GLU A 170 -12.43 -8.95 -6.08
N ALA A 171 -12.42 -7.64 -6.20
CA ALA A 171 -11.52 -6.75 -5.47
C ALA A 171 -12.19 -5.46 -4.99
N GLY A 172 -13.50 -5.48 -4.81
CA GLY A 172 -14.27 -4.37 -4.22
C GLY A 172 -14.48 -4.53 -2.72
N GLY A 173 -15.23 -3.58 -2.15
CA GLY A 173 -15.53 -3.52 -0.73
C GLY A 173 -14.49 -2.72 0.07
N SER A 174 -14.87 -2.41 1.32
CA SER A 174 -14.05 -1.56 2.18
C SER A 174 -12.73 -2.23 2.59
N VAL A 175 -12.69 -3.56 2.66
CA VAL A 175 -11.48 -4.28 3.08
C VAL A 175 -10.37 -4.16 2.02
N TYR A 176 -10.71 -4.22 0.73
CA TYR A 176 -9.74 -4.03 -0.37
C TYR A 176 -9.34 -2.56 -0.58
N ASP A 177 -10.16 -1.60 -0.15
CA ASP A 177 -9.81 -0.19 -0.21
C ASP A 177 -8.99 0.27 1.00
N VAL A 178 -9.63 0.27 2.18
CA VAL A 178 -9.03 0.83 3.40
C VAL A 178 -8.59 -0.23 4.41
N GLY A 179 -9.08 -1.46 4.31
CA GLY A 179 -8.70 -2.55 5.20
C GLY A 179 -7.27 -3.05 4.99
N VAL A 180 -6.74 -2.94 3.78
CA VAL A 180 -5.35 -3.28 3.49
C VAL A 180 -4.36 -2.53 4.38
N TYR A 181 -4.62 -1.26 4.72
CA TYR A 181 -3.75 -0.44 5.56
C TYR A 181 -3.56 -0.99 6.98
N PRO A 182 -4.63 -1.20 7.79
CA PRO A 182 -4.46 -1.77 9.13
C PRO A 182 -3.95 -3.21 9.12
N ILE A 183 -4.28 -4.02 8.11
CA ILE A 183 -3.75 -5.38 7.95
C ILE A 183 -2.24 -5.31 7.71
N CYS A 184 -1.78 -4.49 6.77
CA CYS A 184 -0.38 -4.31 6.48
C CYS A 184 0.41 -3.77 7.68
N TYR A 185 -0.14 -2.77 8.38
CA TYR A 185 0.43 -2.22 9.60
C TYR A 185 0.62 -3.30 10.69
N ALA A 186 -0.41 -4.10 10.93
CA ALA A 186 -0.36 -5.18 11.90
C ALA A 186 0.68 -6.25 11.52
N ASN A 187 0.66 -6.74 10.29
CA ASN A 187 1.61 -7.74 9.80
C ASN A 187 3.06 -7.26 9.93
N TRP A 188 3.32 -6.03 9.55
CA TRP A 188 4.68 -5.49 9.57
C TRP A 188 5.22 -5.32 10.98
N PHE A 189 4.43 -4.78 11.92
CA PHE A 189 4.89 -4.63 13.30
C PHE A 189 5.00 -5.97 14.04
N SER A 190 4.09 -6.92 13.79
CA SER A 190 4.12 -8.24 14.41
C SER A 190 5.34 -9.06 14.04
N ASP A 191 5.89 -8.90 12.84
CA ASP A 191 7.10 -9.60 12.35
C ASP A 191 6.97 -11.14 12.33
N GLY A 192 5.73 -11.68 12.40
CA GLY A 192 5.38 -13.10 12.36
C GLY A 192 4.55 -13.47 11.13
N CYS A 193 4.26 -14.78 11.00
CA CYS A 193 3.29 -15.28 10.05
C CYS A 193 1.93 -15.43 10.72
N ILE A 194 0.84 -15.13 10.00
CA ILE A 194 -0.52 -15.30 10.53
C ILE A 194 -0.82 -16.80 10.68
N SER A 195 -1.14 -17.21 11.90
CA SER A 195 -1.51 -18.59 12.28
C SER A 195 -3.01 -18.80 12.40
N ASP A 196 -3.78 -17.75 12.72
CA ASP A 196 -5.26 -17.81 12.81
C ASP A 196 -5.87 -16.45 12.46
N ILE A 197 -7.07 -16.50 11.84
CA ILE A 197 -7.87 -15.34 11.46
C ILE A 197 -9.31 -15.56 11.93
N GLN A 198 -9.85 -14.60 12.68
CA GLN A 198 -11.26 -14.53 13.01
C GLN A 198 -11.79 -13.17 12.57
N ALA A 199 -12.86 -13.15 11.79
CA ALA A 199 -13.39 -11.89 11.30
C ALA A 199 -14.92 -11.87 11.24
N VAL A 200 -15.46 -10.66 11.25
CA VAL A 200 -16.85 -10.36 10.99
C VAL A 200 -16.92 -9.23 9.98
N LYS A 201 -17.95 -9.25 9.12
CA LYS A 201 -18.20 -8.18 8.16
C LYS A 201 -19.66 -7.78 8.15
N ASP A 202 -19.90 -6.52 7.83
CA ASP A 202 -21.21 -5.98 7.49
C ASP A 202 -21.22 -5.63 5.99
N CYS A 203 -22.18 -6.16 5.25
CA CYS A 203 -22.25 -6.04 3.80
C CYS A 203 -23.40 -5.15 3.35
N ALA A 204 -23.20 -4.46 2.23
CA ALA A 204 -24.29 -3.85 1.48
C ALA A 204 -25.14 -4.91 0.74
N ALA A 205 -26.31 -4.53 0.25
CA ALA A 205 -27.20 -5.41 -0.53
C ALA A 205 -26.52 -5.99 -1.79
N GLY A 206 -25.49 -5.33 -2.32
CA GLY A 206 -24.65 -5.79 -3.46
C GLY A 206 -23.62 -6.85 -3.10
N GLY A 207 -23.49 -7.23 -1.81
CA GLY A 207 -22.58 -8.29 -1.35
C GLY A 207 -21.13 -7.86 -1.06
N TYR A 208 -20.78 -6.59 -1.30
CA TYR A 208 -19.47 -6.05 -0.91
C TYR A 208 -19.50 -5.57 0.55
N ASP A 209 -18.37 -5.70 1.24
CA ASP A 209 -18.25 -5.30 2.63
C ASP A 209 -18.24 -3.78 2.80
N MET A 210 -18.98 -3.30 3.79
CA MET A 210 -19.05 -1.91 4.23
C MET A 210 -18.31 -1.65 5.52
N PHE A 211 -18.08 -2.69 6.30
CA PHE A 211 -17.30 -2.68 7.52
C PHE A 211 -16.75 -4.08 7.80
N THR A 212 -15.52 -4.13 8.26
CA THR A 212 -14.84 -5.38 8.64
C THR A 212 -14.08 -5.18 9.95
N GLN A 213 -14.14 -6.18 10.81
CA GLN A 213 -13.25 -6.31 11.96
C GLN A 213 -12.65 -7.71 11.96
N ALA A 214 -11.32 -7.79 12.08
CA ALA A 214 -10.61 -9.06 12.21
C ALA A 214 -9.68 -9.08 13.42
N LEU A 215 -9.54 -10.26 14.01
CA LEU A 215 -8.50 -10.63 14.97
C LEU A 215 -7.51 -11.55 14.25
N LEU A 216 -6.24 -11.20 14.33
CA LEU A 216 -5.14 -11.95 13.72
C LEU A 216 -4.24 -12.48 14.84
N THR A 217 -3.95 -13.77 14.82
CA THR A 217 -2.95 -14.38 15.71
C THR A 217 -1.71 -14.73 14.90
N TYR A 218 -0.54 -14.37 15.42
CA TYR A 218 0.73 -14.66 14.77
C TYR A 218 1.48 -15.79 15.47
N ASP A 219 2.30 -16.52 14.72
CA ASP A 219 3.09 -17.66 15.18
C ASP A 219 4.08 -17.34 16.31
N ASN A 220 4.45 -16.07 16.47
CA ASN A 220 5.29 -15.57 17.56
C ASN A 220 4.50 -15.11 18.79
N GLY A 221 3.19 -15.34 18.84
CA GLY A 221 2.30 -15.03 19.96
C GLY A 221 1.81 -13.58 20.02
N VAL A 222 2.12 -12.74 19.04
CA VAL A 222 1.50 -11.41 18.89
C VAL A 222 0.06 -11.60 18.41
N ILE A 223 -0.85 -10.77 18.90
CA ILE A 223 -2.24 -10.68 18.45
C ILE A 223 -2.46 -9.30 17.84
N ALA A 224 -3.31 -9.19 16.82
CA ALA A 224 -3.73 -7.90 16.31
C ALA A 224 -5.25 -7.80 16.13
N SER A 225 -5.80 -6.60 16.30
CA SER A 225 -7.16 -6.25 15.90
C SER A 225 -7.09 -5.20 14.80
N VAL A 226 -7.71 -5.51 13.67
CA VAL A 226 -7.78 -4.61 12.52
C VAL A 226 -9.23 -4.31 12.19
N ARG A 227 -9.54 -3.04 11.93
CA ARG A 227 -10.89 -2.57 11.62
C ARG A 227 -10.84 -1.63 10.43
N SER A 228 -11.81 -1.78 9.54
CA SER A 228 -11.93 -0.91 8.37
C SER A 228 -13.37 -0.78 7.92
N GLY A 229 -13.72 0.35 7.27
CA GLY A 229 -15.06 0.50 6.73
C GLY A 229 -15.34 1.82 6.06
N TRP A 230 -16.51 1.82 5.38
CA TRP A 230 -17.08 2.98 4.68
C TRP A 230 -18.38 3.48 5.32
N LYS A 231 -18.77 2.92 6.47
CA LYS A 231 -20.09 3.14 7.05
C LYS A 231 -20.09 4.20 8.15
N GLN A 232 -19.01 4.30 8.93
CA GLN A 232 -18.94 5.16 10.10
C GLN A 232 -17.59 5.84 10.26
N TRP A 233 -17.61 6.98 10.97
CA TRP A 233 -16.39 7.58 11.51
C TRP A 233 -15.88 6.75 12.68
N MET A 234 -14.58 6.54 12.71
CA MET A 234 -13.87 5.89 13.81
C MET A 234 -12.59 6.68 14.14
N ASP A 235 -12.01 6.40 15.29
CA ASP A 235 -10.65 6.85 15.60
C ASP A 235 -9.68 6.12 14.67
N ASN A 236 -9.22 6.83 13.66
CA ASN A 236 -8.30 6.31 12.64
C ASN A 236 -6.88 6.32 13.21
N ARG A 237 -6.51 5.22 13.89
CA ARG A 237 -5.26 5.13 14.64
C ARG A 237 -4.56 3.78 14.49
N GLY A 238 -3.26 3.79 14.77
CA GLY A 238 -2.45 2.61 15.01
C GLY A 238 -1.90 2.62 16.43
N VAL A 239 -1.97 1.49 17.13
CA VAL A 239 -1.43 1.36 18.50
C VAL A 239 -0.60 0.08 18.60
N LEU A 240 0.59 0.22 19.20
CA LEU A 240 1.53 -0.86 19.46
C LEU A 240 1.63 -1.02 20.98
N TYR A 241 1.17 -2.16 21.51
CA TYR A 241 1.20 -2.49 22.94
C TYR A 241 2.32 -3.47 23.22
N GLY A 242 3.27 -3.05 24.02
CA GLY A 242 4.36 -3.89 24.51
C GLY A 242 4.23 -4.22 25.99
N SER A 243 5.12 -5.06 26.51
CA SER A 243 5.16 -5.46 27.91
C SER A 243 5.60 -4.35 28.89
N LYS A 244 6.13 -3.22 28.38
CA LYS A 244 6.65 -2.10 29.20
C LYS A 244 6.07 -0.73 28.81
N GLY A 245 5.19 -0.68 27.81
CA GLY A 245 4.60 0.56 27.34
C GLY A 245 3.83 0.40 26.04
N SER A 246 3.40 1.51 25.46
CA SER A 246 2.69 1.53 24.19
C SER A 246 3.11 2.72 23.33
N ILE A 247 2.89 2.62 22.04
CA ILE A 247 3.03 3.74 21.09
C ILE A 247 1.71 3.88 20.35
N GLU A 248 1.18 5.10 20.31
CA GLU A 248 -0.08 5.43 19.64
C GLU A 248 0.15 6.53 18.59
N THR A 249 -0.46 6.38 17.43
CA THR A 249 -0.42 7.37 16.35
C THR A 249 -1.76 7.45 15.64
N GLU A 250 -2.18 8.66 15.30
CA GLU A 250 -3.35 8.90 14.45
C GLU A 250 -2.96 8.79 12.98
N ASN A 251 -3.93 8.44 12.14
CA ASN A 251 -3.74 8.36 10.68
C ASN A 251 -2.45 7.62 10.27
N PHE A 252 -2.20 6.46 10.88
CA PHE A 252 -0.95 5.70 10.78
C PHE A 252 -0.44 5.46 9.35
N TRP A 253 -1.29 5.58 8.33
CA TRP A 253 -0.91 5.45 6.90
C TRP A 253 -0.31 6.73 6.28
N LYS A 254 -0.28 7.85 7.03
CA LYS A 254 0.32 9.14 6.61
C LYS A 254 0.74 10.00 7.81
N ASN A 255 1.15 9.34 8.89
CA ASN A 255 1.43 9.95 10.18
C ASN A 255 2.78 10.68 10.20
N THR A 256 2.85 11.73 11.04
CA THR A 256 4.08 12.47 11.35
C THR A 256 4.31 12.60 12.85
N ARG A 257 3.33 12.15 13.67
CA ARG A 257 3.39 12.23 15.14
C ARG A 257 2.88 10.95 15.79
N ALA A 258 3.56 10.53 16.86
CA ALA A 258 3.13 9.46 17.75
C ALA A 258 3.38 9.84 19.20
N ILE A 259 2.75 9.12 20.13
CA ILE A 259 2.96 9.26 21.57
C ILE A 259 3.47 7.92 22.11
N LEU A 260 4.67 7.93 22.66
CA LEU A 260 5.20 6.84 23.48
C LEU A 260 4.68 7.01 24.91
N LYS A 261 4.02 5.97 25.44
CA LYS A 261 3.52 5.91 26.82
C LYS A 261 4.28 4.82 27.57
N ARG A 262 5.09 5.22 28.57
CA ARG A 262 5.88 4.30 29.37
C ARG A 262 6.09 4.86 30.78
N ASP A 263 5.98 4.01 31.80
CA ASP A 263 6.21 4.37 33.22
C ASP A 263 5.40 5.60 33.66
N GLY A 264 4.16 5.76 33.13
CA GLY A 264 3.30 6.92 33.39
C GLY A 264 3.69 8.20 32.65
N ILE A 265 4.73 8.17 31.83
CA ILE A 265 5.23 9.32 31.05
C ILE A 265 4.74 9.20 29.60
N CYS A 266 4.28 10.33 29.03
CA CYS A 266 3.91 10.47 27.63
C CYS A 266 4.99 11.28 26.89
N THR A 267 5.69 10.66 25.95
CA THR A 267 6.74 11.31 25.17
C THR A 267 6.32 11.42 23.71
N PRO A 268 6.26 12.63 23.12
CA PRO A 268 5.96 12.80 21.71
C PRO A 268 7.14 12.31 20.85
N ILE A 269 6.81 11.69 19.71
CA ILE A 269 7.74 11.31 18.65
C ILE A 269 7.25 12.01 17.39
N GLU A 270 8.07 12.84 16.81
CA GLU A 270 7.72 13.64 15.63
C GLU A 270 8.76 13.47 14.53
N VAL A 271 8.34 13.60 13.28
CA VAL A 271 9.16 13.60 12.08
C VAL A 271 8.58 14.53 11.03
N ASP A 272 9.45 15.06 10.17
CA ASP A 272 9.03 15.77 8.98
C ASP A 272 8.72 14.81 7.84
N MET A 273 7.71 15.13 7.03
CA MET A 273 7.34 14.38 5.85
C MET A 273 6.80 15.32 4.77
N LYS A 274 7.47 15.38 3.62
CA LYS A 274 7.03 16.20 2.47
C LYS A 274 5.86 15.56 1.71
N SER A 275 5.90 14.23 1.56
CA SER A 275 4.84 13.42 0.96
C SER A 275 4.88 12.01 1.53
N ASP A 276 3.72 11.42 1.76
CA ASP A 276 3.58 10.04 2.25
C ASP A 276 3.86 8.99 1.15
N PHE A 277 4.05 9.41 -0.10
CA PHE A 277 4.40 8.54 -1.23
C PHE A 277 5.91 8.51 -1.54
N THR A 278 6.69 9.47 -1.04
CA THR A 278 8.12 9.56 -1.37
C THR A 278 8.89 8.32 -0.90
N GLY A 279 8.64 7.87 0.33
CA GLY A 279 9.42 6.78 0.92
C GLY A 279 9.31 5.44 0.19
N GLU A 280 8.14 5.08 -0.35
CA GLU A 280 7.98 3.84 -1.13
C GLU A 280 8.65 3.92 -2.50
N VAL A 281 8.61 5.09 -3.15
CA VAL A 281 9.30 5.34 -4.43
C VAL A 281 10.80 5.25 -4.25
N GLU A 282 11.35 5.92 -3.22
CA GLU A 282 12.78 5.88 -2.90
C GLU A 282 13.26 4.47 -2.56
N HIS A 283 12.44 3.73 -1.80
CA HIS A 283 12.74 2.36 -1.46
C HIS A 283 12.77 1.44 -2.68
N ALA A 284 11.75 1.52 -3.56
CA ALA A 284 11.70 0.74 -4.79
C ALA A 284 12.90 1.07 -5.71
N ALA A 285 13.19 2.35 -5.91
CA ALA A 285 14.35 2.79 -6.68
C ALA A 285 15.68 2.28 -6.11
N ALA A 286 15.84 2.32 -4.79
CA ALA A 286 17.04 1.78 -4.12
C ALA A 286 17.16 0.25 -4.29
N CYS A 287 16.07 -0.49 -4.18
CA CYS A 287 16.04 -1.94 -4.43
C CYS A 287 16.47 -2.27 -5.87
N ILE A 288 15.93 -1.54 -6.86
CA ILE A 288 16.28 -1.70 -8.28
C ILE A 288 17.77 -1.43 -8.50
N GLN A 289 18.31 -0.33 -7.94
CA GLN A 289 19.74 0.02 -8.05
C GLN A 289 20.65 -1.03 -7.40
N GLN A 290 20.17 -1.77 -6.41
CA GLN A 290 20.88 -2.88 -5.77
C GLN A 290 20.70 -4.22 -6.50
N GLY A 291 19.92 -4.27 -7.57
CA GLY A 291 19.62 -5.50 -8.33
C GLY A 291 18.69 -6.46 -7.61
N LEU A 292 17.90 -5.99 -6.65
CA LEU A 292 16.89 -6.80 -5.97
C LEU A 292 15.68 -6.99 -6.88
N LEU A 293 15.02 -8.15 -6.80
CA LEU A 293 13.82 -8.47 -7.58
C LEU A 293 12.53 -8.24 -6.78
N GLU A 294 12.63 -8.11 -5.48
CA GLU A 294 11.54 -7.76 -4.58
C GLU A 294 12.03 -6.95 -3.38
N SER A 295 11.11 -6.32 -2.68
CA SER A 295 11.43 -5.55 -1.47
C SER A 295 11.69 -6.47 -0.27
N PRO A 296 12.76 -6.26 0.50
CA PRO A 296 12.97 -6.97 1.77
C PRO A 296 11.98 -6.55 2.87
N ILE A 297 11.19 -5.48 2.64
CA ILE A 297 10.17 -4.96 3.56
C ILE A 297 8.79 -5.46 3.17
N LEU A 298 8.46 -5.40 1.90
CA LEU A 298 7.16 -5.77 1.35
C LEU A 298 7.39 -6.56 0.05
N GLY A 299 7.87 -7.80 0.19
CA GLY A 299 8.02 -8.76 -0.90
C GLY A 299 6.84 -9.72 -0.99
N GLU A 300 6.98 -10.80 -1.78
CA GLU A 300 5.91 -11.78 -2.02
C GLU A 300 5.32 -12.33 -0.71
N ARG A 301 6.17 -12.71 0.25
CA ARG A 301 5.70 -13.29 1.53
C ARG A 301 4.80 -12.32 2.28
N GLN A 302 5.17 -11.06 2.39
CA GLN A 302 4.41 -10.06 3.13
C GLN A 302 3.10 -9.71 2.42
N SER A 303 3.11 -9.54 1.10
CA SER A 303 1.89 -9.33 0.31
C SER A 303 0.97 -10.55 0.37
N MET A 304 1.51 -11.79 0.44
CA MET A 304 0.72 -13.00 0.64
C MET A 304 0.03 -13.03 2.02
N GLU A 305 0.70 -12.60 3.09
CA GLU A 305 0.07 -12.50 4.41
C GLU A 305 -1.07 -11.48 4.44
N ILE A 306 -0.95 -10.36 3.70
CA ILE A 306 -2.05 -9.42 3.51
C ILE A 306 -3.20 -10.08 2.76
N MET A 307 -2.89 -10.74 1.63
CA MET A 307 -3.89 -11.39 0.77
C MET A 307 -4.68 -12.47 1.50
N LYS A 308 -4.05 -13.27 2.38
CA LYS A 308 -4.75 -14.26 3.22
C LYS A 308 -5.90 -13.63 4.02
N VAL A 309 -5.70 -12.45 4.60
CA VAL A 309 -6.75 -11.77 5.37
C VAL A 309 -7.85 -11.25 4.44
N LEU A 310 -7.46 -10.65 3.30
CA LEU A 310 -8.42 -10.13 2.32
C LEU A 310 -9.33 -11.25 1.79
N GLU A 311 -8.75 -12.39 1.39
CA GLU A 311 -9.50 -13.55 0.90
C GLU A 311 -10.36 -14.19 2.00
N TYR A 312 -9.84 -14.29 3.23
CA TYR A 312 -10.63 -14.82 4.36
C TYR A 312 -11.88 -13.96 4.61
N VAL A 313 -11.73 -12.64 4.71
CA VAL A 313 -12.87 -11.72 4.88
C VAL A 313 -13.85 -11.84 3.72
N LYS A 314 -13.36 -11.97 2.51
CA LYS A 314 -14.19 -12.11 1.33
C LYS A 314 -15.00 -13.42 1.34
N SER A 315 -14.43 -14.50 1.87
CA SER A 315 -15.07 -15.84 1.93
C SER A 315 -16.20 -15.95 2.96
N LEU A 316 -16.30 -15.03 3.93
CA LEU A 316 -17.41 -14.94 4.90
C LEU A 316 -18.72 -14.52 4.23
#